data_c5be68c1dfee79ca2253aae754c39638
#
_entry.id   c5be68c1dfee79ca2253aae754c39638
#
_cell.length_a   1.000
_cell.length_b   1.000
_cell.length_c   1.000
_cell.angle_alpha   90.00
_cell.angle_beta   90.00
_cell.angle_gamma   90.00
#
_symmetry.space_group_name_H-M   'P 1'
#
loop_
_entity.id
_entity.type
_entity.pdbx_description
1 polymer ?
#
loop_
_entity_poly.entity_id
_entity_poly.type
_entity_poly.pdbx_seq_one_letter_code
_entity_poly.pdbx_strand_id
1 'polypeptide(L)'
;MQDRLEEIFSKREYFMQLIKKKYPDTYSDWPVDISNKISQNQLRDTALKGVEEMFEALGHLKNWKPHRDTEIPEINREEFLEEIVDAFNYFYSLIILMGVDSNE
;
A
#
# COMPACT_ATOMS: atom_id res chain seq x y z
N MET A 1 19.46 -17.69 3.60
CA MET A 1 18.91 -16.51 4.31
C MET A 1 17.98 -15.75 3.39
N GLN A 2 16.80 -15.42 3.86
CA GLN A 2 15.84 -14.64 3.10
C GLN A 2 16.25 -13.17 3.14
N ASP A 3 16.24 -12.47 1.99
CA ASP A 3 16.51 -11.04 1.99
C ASP A 3 15.30 -10.25 2.51
N ARG A 4 15.50 -8.95 2.75
CA ARG A 4 14.46 -8.09 3.34
C ARG A 4 13.24 -7.95 2.44
N LEU A 5 13.44 -7.86 1.12
CA LEU A 5 12.34 -7.72 0.19
C LEU A 5 11.49 -8.99 0.13
N GLU A 6 12.13 -10.16 0.11
CA GLU A 6 11.42 -11.44 0.22
C GLU A 6 10.61 -11.52 1.51
N GLU A 7 11.20 -11.07 2.62
CA GLU A 7 10.53 -11.06 3.91
C GLU A 7 9.29 -10.16 3.88
N ILE A 8 9.42 -8.96 3.32
CA ILE A 8 8.30 -8.02 3.19
C ILE A 8 7.19 -8.63 2.33
N PHE A 9 7.54 -9.19 1.19
CA PHE A 9 6.56 -9.83 0.30
C PHE A 9 5.87 -11.01 0.98
N SER A 10 6.62 -11.86 1.67
CA SER A 10 6.05 -13.02 2.37
C SER A 10 5.07 -12.60 3.46
N LYS A 11 5.43 -11.59 4.25
CA LYS A 11 4.56 -11.09 5.32
C LYS A 11 3.31 -10.44 4.76
N ARG A 12 3.45 -9.66 3.68
CA ARG A 12 2.30 -9.00 3.06
C ARG A 12 1.37 -10.02 2.42
N GLU A 13 1.91 -11.02 1.73
CA GLU A 13 1.10 -12.08 1.15
C GLU A 13 0.35 -12.86 2.22
N TYR A 14 1.02 -13.17 3.33
CA TYR A 14 0.38 -13.83 4.46
C TYR A 14 -0.79 -13.00 4.99
N PHE A 15 -0.59 -11.70 5.15
CA PHE A 15 -1.64 -10.77 5.57
C PHE A 15 -2.82 -10.79 4.58
N MET A 16 -2.54 -10.74 3.27
CA MET A 16 -3.57 -10.78 2.24
C MET A 16 -4.37 -12.09 2.31
N GLN A 17 -3.71 -13.22 2.55
CA GLN A 17 -4.38 -14.51 2.70
C GLN A 17 -5.32 -14.50 3.92
N LEU A 18 -4.87 -13.92 5.03
CA LEU A 18 -5.71 -13.82 6.23
C LEU A 18 -6.95 -12.95 5.98
N ILE A 19 -6.77 -11.81 5.32
CA ILE A 19 -7.88 -10.91 4.99
C ILE A 19 -8.85 -11.59 4.03
N LYS A 20 -8.34 -12.28 3.02
CA LYS A 20 -9.16 -13.00 2.06
C LYS A 20 -9.98 -14.10 2.72
N LYS A 21 -9.39 -14.80 3.68
CA LYS A 21 -10.08 -15.85 4.42
C LYS A 21 -11.23 -15.30 5.24
N LYS A 22 -11.02 -14.14 5.88
CA LYS A 22 -12.04 -13.49 6.71
C LYS A 22 -13.07 -12.72 5.87
N TYR A 23 -12.63 -12.08 4.81
CA TYR A 23 -13.45 -11.26 3.91
C TYR A 23 -13.19 -11.69 2.47
N PRO A 24 -13.85 -12.76 1.99
CA PRO A 24 -13.53 -13.38 0.69
C PRO A 24 -13.62 -12.45 -0.52
N ASP A 25 -14.40 -11.38 -0.42
CA ASP A 25 -14.59 -10.45 -1.54
C ASP A 25 -13.52 -9.35 -1.61
N THR A 26 -12.58 -9.30 -0.63
CA THR A 26 -11.55 -8.26 -0.58
C THR A 26 -10.52 -8.43 -1.69
N TYR A 27 -10.08 -9.66 -1.93
CA TYR A 27 -9.11 -9.98 -2.96
C TYR A 27 -9.59 -11.18 -3.77
N SER A 28 -9.42 -11.12 -5.11
CA SER A 28 -9.53 -12.28 -5.96
C SER A 28 -8.31 -13.18 -5.77
N ASP A 29 -8.40 -14.42 -6.24
CA ASP A 29 -7.23 -15.29 -6.25
C ASP A 29 -6.12 -14.69 -7.13
N TRP A 30 -4.89 -14.80 -6.70
CA TRP A 30 -3.76 -14.30 -7.49
C TRP A 30 -2.90 -15.46 -8.00
N PRO A 31 -2.22 -15.30 -9.14
CA PRO A 31 -2.17 -14.08 -9.95
C PRO A 31 -3.52 -13.77 -10.63
N VAL A 32 -3.84 -12.50 -10.75
CA VAL A 32 -5.06 -12.05 -11.44
C VAL A 32 -4.82 -11.99 -12.95
N ASP A 33 -5.90 -12.09 -13.73
CA ASP A 33 -5.85 -11.87 -15.16
C ASP A 33 -5.97 -10.37 -15.44
N ILE A 34 -4.87 -9.74 -15.81
CA ILE A 34 -4.80 -8.30 -16.01
C ILE A 34 -5.73 -7.81 -17.13
N SER A 35 -6.11 -8.70 -18.05
CA SER A 35 -7.02 -8.34 -19.15
C SER A 35 -8.49 -8.34 -18.73
N ASN A 36 -8.81 -8.90 -17.58
CA ASN A 36 -10.17 -9.03 -17.07
C ASN A 36 -10.62 -7.72 -16.43
N LYS A 37 -11.84 -7.30 -16.74
CA LYS A 37 -12.39 -6.04 -16.23
C LYS A 37 -12.48 -6.01 -14.70
N ILE A 38 -12.92 -7.10 -14.10
CA ILE A 38 -13.04 -7.18 -12.62
C ILE A 38 -11.66 -7.08 -11.98
N SER A 39 -10.67 -7.77 -12.53
CA SER A 39 -9.29 -7.71 -12.04
C SER A 39 -8.70 -6.31 -12.20
N GLN A 40 -8.94 -5.65 -13.32
CA GLN A 40 -8.47 -4.28 -13.52
C GLN A 40 -9.07 -3.32 -12.49
N ASN A 41 -10.37 -3.46 -12.20
CA ASN A 41 -11.01 -2.65 -11.17
C ASN A 41 -10.40 -2.90 -9.79
N GLN A 42 -10.11 -4.16 -9.46
CA GLN A 42 -9.48 -4.51 -8.19
C GLN A 42 -8.07 -3.95 -8.09
N LEU A 43 -7.29 -4.04 -9.16
CA LEU A 43 -5.94 -3.49 -9.19
C LEU A 43 -5.97 -1.97 -9.01
N ARG A 44 -6.87 -1.29 -9.70
CA ARG A 44 -7.04 0.17 -9.55
C ARG A 44 -7.45 0.53 -8.13
N ASP A 45 -8.40 -0.20 -7.55
CA ASP A 45 -8.87 0.07 -6.19
C ASP A 45 -7.72 -0.09 -5.17
N THR A 46 -6.93 -1.14 -5.31
CA THR A 46 -5.78 -1.36 -4.44
C THR A 46 -4.74 -0.25 -4.58
N ALA A 47 -4.44 0.17 -5.81
CA ALA A 47 -3.52 1.28 -6.06
C ALA A 47 -4.05 2.59 -5.47
N LEU A 48 -5.35 2.86 -5.63
CA LEU A 48 -5.97 4.08 -5.09
C LEU A 48 -5.93 4.12 -3.57
N LYS A 49 -6.08 2.99 -2.91
CA LYS A 49 -5.92 2.92 -1.45
C LYS A 49 -4.52 3.32 -1.03
N GLY A 50 -3.50 2.88 -1.76
CA GLY A 50 -2.12 3.31 -1.51
C GLY A 50 -1.94 4.81 -1.71
N VAL A 51 -2.54 5.37 -2.76
CA VAL A 51 -2.50 6.82 -3.03
C VAL A 51 -3.19 7.59 -1.90
N GLU A 52 -4.35 7.12 -1.45
CA GLU A 52 -5.09 7.76 -0.34
C GLU A 52 -4.25 7.79 0.94
N GLU A 53 -3.59 6.69 1.28
CA GLU A 53 -2.71 6.64 2.44
C GLU A 53 -1.53 7.61 2.29
N MET A 54 -1.00 7.76 1.08
CA MET A 54 0.07 8.73 0.82
C MET A 54 -0.44 10.17 1.01
N PHE A 55 -1.66 10.48 0.58
CA PHE A 55 -2.25 11.80 0.82
C PHE A 55 -2.46 12.06 2.31
N GLU A 56 -2.85 11.07 3.09
CA GLU A 56 -2.94 11.21 4.55
C GLU A 56 -1.57 11.53 5.15
N ALA A 57 -0.52 10.85 4.69
CA ALA A 57 0.85 11.15 5.12
C ALA A 57 1.24 12.59 4.78
N LEU A 58 0.96 13.03 3.56
CA LEU A 58 1.25 14.40 3.13
C LEU A 58 0.49 15.45 3.94
N GLY A 59 -0.68 15.08 4.48
CA GLY A 59 -1.45 15.95 5.36
C GLY A 59 -0.74 16.38 6.64
N HIS A 60 0.28 15.64 7.08
CA HIS A 60 1.12 16.03 8.21
C HIS A 60 2.10 17.13 7.87
N LEU A 61 2.40 17.33 6.58
CA LEU A 61 3.41 18.28 6.11
C LEU A 61 2.74 19.62 5.78
N LYS A 62 2.35 20.36 6.81
CA LYS A 62 1.52 21.58 6.65
C LYS A 62 2.31 22.84 6.34
N ASN A 63 3.63 22.83 6.52
CA ASN A 63 4.49 23.99 6.27
C ASN A 63 5.36 23.74 5.03
N TRP A 64 4.71 23.52 3.87
CA TRP A 64 5.40 23.16 2.63
C TRP A 64 5.42 24.28 1.58
N LYS A 65 4.60 25.32 1.77
CA LYS A 65 4.51 26.39 0.77
C LYS A 65 5.75 27.28 0.82
N PRO A 66 6.47 27.46 -0.30
CA PRO A 66 7.76 28.16 -0.26
C PRO A 66 7.65 29.66 0.01
N HIS A 67 6.47 30.25 -0.15
CA HIS A 67 6.28 31.70 -0.03
C HIS A 67 5.73 32.14 1.33
N ARG A 68 5.55 31.20 2.26
CA ARG A 68 5.06 31.54 3.62
C ARG A 68 5.42 30.43 4.61
N ASP A 69 5.58 30.84 5.85
CA ASP A 69 5.71 29.90 6.97
C ASP A 69 4.35 29.73 7.63
N THR A 70 3.94 28.48 7.81
CA THR A 70 2.71 28.14 8.49
C THR A 70 3.06 27.63 9.87
N GLU A 71 2.51 28.26 10.91
CA GLU A 71 2.65 27.78 12.28
C GLU A 71 1.82 26.50 12.45
N ILE A 72 2.47 25.45 12.88
CA ILE A 72 1.84 24.15 13.10
C ILE A 72 2.28 23.58 14.43
N PRO A 73 1.45 22.71 15.04
CA PRO A 73 1.92 21.90 16.16
C PRO A 73 3.07 21.02 15.70
N GLU A 74 3.83 20.49 16.65
CA GLU A 74 4.88 19.55 16.33
C GLU A 74 4.33 18.36 15.55
N ILE A 75 5.00 18.00 14.45
CA ILE A 75 4.58 16.86 13.62
C ILE A 75 4.80 15.55 14.37
N ASN A 76 3.84 14.66 14.32
CA ASN A 76 4.00 13.31 14.85
C ASN A 76 4.74 12.45 13.81
N ARG A 77 6.04 12.31 14.03
CA ARG A 77 6.92 11.58 13.11
C ARG A 77 6.50 10.12 12.95
N GLU A 78 6.07 9.48 14.02
CA GLU A 78 5.67 8.07 13.98
C GLU A 78 4.40 7.85 13.17
N GLU A 79 3.38 8.68 13.35
CA GLU A 79 2.16 8.61 12.54
C GLU A 79 2.44 8.87 11.07
N PHE A 80 3.28 9.86 10.79
CA PHE A 80 3.68 10.16 9.41
C PHE A 80 4.33 8.95 8.75
N LEU A 81 5.27 8.30 9.44
CA LEU A 81 5.96 7.12 8.92
C LEU A 81 5.01 5.93 8.78
N GLU A 82 4.09 5.73 9.73
CA GLU A 82 3.10 4.65 9.65
C GLU A 82 2.24 4.78 8.39
N GLU A 83 1.80 5.98 8.07
CA GLU A 83 0.98 6.22 6.88
C GLU A 83 1.75 5.97 5.58
N ILE A 84 3.05 6.32 5.56
CA ILE A 84 3.91 5.99 4.42
C ILE A 84 4.05 4.47 4.27
N VAL A 85 4.29 3.76 5.37
CA VAL A 85 4.40 2.30 5.34
C VAL A 85 3.09 1.67 4.88
N ASP A 86 1.95 2.18 5.34
CA ASP A 86 0.64 1.69 4.90
C ASP A 86 0.46 1.87 3.38
N ALA A 87 0.89 3.00 2.84
CA ALA A 87 0.86 3.23 1.39
C ALA A 87 1.70 2.19 0.65
N PHE A 88 2.92 1.94 1.10
CA PHE A 88 3.79 0.93 0.49
C PHE A 88 3.18 -0.48 0.59
N ASN A 89 2.52 -0.80 1.69
CA ASN A 89 1.87 -2.09 1.85
C ASN A 89 0.78 -2.31 0.78
N TYR A 90 -0.01 -1.30 0.46
CA TYR A 90 -0.98 -1.41 -0.63
C TYR A 90 -0.29 -1.61 -1.98
N PHE A 91 0.83 -0.91 -2.23
CA PHE A 91 1.58 -1.08 -3.47
C PHE A 91 2.20 -2.48 -3.56
N TYR A 92 2.71 -3.04 -2.46
CA TYR A 92 3.16 -4.42 -2.43
C TYR A 92 2.02 -5.39 -2.71
N SER A 93 0.83 -5.15 -2.17
CA SER A 93 -0.35 -5.96 -2.47
C SER A 93 -0.67 -5.96 -3.96
N LEU A 94 -0.59 -4.78 -4.59
CA LEU A 94 -0.80 -4.63 -6.03
C LEU A 94 0.15 -5.51 -6.83
N ILE A 95 1.42 -5.51 -6.47
CA ILE A 95 2.45 -6.31 -7.15
C ILE A 95 2.20 -7.81 -6.92
N ILE A 96 1.85 -8.20 -5.71
CA ILE A 96 1.56 -9.60 -5.36
C ILE A 96 0.36 -10.12 -6.14
N LEU A 97 -0.70 -9.30 -6.31
CA LEU A 97 -1.87 -9.68 -7.11
C LEU A 97 -1.51 -10.00 -8.56
N MET A 98 -0.44 -9.42 -9.08
CA MET A 98 0.06 -9.72 -10.42
C MET A 98 0.87 -11.03 -10.47
N GLY A 99 1.11 -11.67 -9.33
CA GLY A 99 1.90 -12.90 -9.27
C GLY A 99 3.40 -12.67 -9.34
N VAL A 100 3.85 -11.43 -9.16
CA VAL A 100 5.28 -11.08 -9.18
C VAL A 100 5.89 -11.40 -7.81
N ASP A 101 7.02 -12.05 -7.81
CA ASP A 101 7.78 -12.29 -6.58
C ASP A 101 8.89 -11.23 -6.41
N SER A 102 9.57 -11.28 -5.27
CA SER A 102 10.57 -10.28 -4.91
C SER A 102 11.83 -10.29 -5.80
N ASN A 103 11.97 -11.28 -6.68
CA ASN A 103 13.13 -11.43 -7.57
C ASN A 103 12.89 -10.84 -8.97
N GLU A 104 11.71 -10.35 -9.24
CA GLU A 104 11.36 -9.78 -10.54
C GLU A 104 11.55 -8.26 -10.61
#